data_a372da4be6880ac083531e32a4d200fe
#
_entry.id   a372da4be6880ac083531e32a4d200fe
#
_cell.length_a   1.000
_cell.length_b   1.000
_cell.length_c   1.000
_cell.angle_alpha   90.00
_cell.angle_beta   90.00
_cell.angle_gamma   90.00
#
_symmetry.space_group_name_H-M   'P 1'
#
loop_
_entity.id
_entity.type
_entity.pdbx_description
1 polymer ?
#
loop_
_entity_poly.entity_id
_entity_poly.type
_entity_poly.pdbx_seq_one_letter_code
_entity_poly.pdbx_strand_id
1 'polypeptide(L)'
;LGLWALTATHAANDFYTGAVAALLPFFVLHAQYSYAAVAGITLAATALSSVAQPMFGFLSDRFGMRWMSLAGLLAAGAGIALSGIVADSYAAVWAVVAISGIGVAAYHPAATMEARELGGGTSGSMSLFSVGGNVGVALAPSAVILVVGLFGLSGSALLIIPAVVLGAVYAVVSRRHLFSRAAPVERAAAAPKASIPDDWRAFTWLTAVLATWSVAYVGTSTFISLYSIQKFDVGAGFASIALSVFPAAGAVGTLTGGWLSDRLGRLRVVRAGYLLAAAATVAIAFAPTPAAVIAATAALGTGLFLPFAAQITLSHSYLPNRIGMASGVTLGLTLSLGGLVSPLLGSIADRASIQSVFMIVAALLMAGFALSFVLKERRPGSPQIPEPQIQATELDRIHE
;
A
#
# COMPACT_ATOMS: atom_id res chain seq x y z
N LEU A 1 16.20 5.52 19.35
CA LEU A 1 16.98 4.76 18.38
C LEU A 1 16.16 3.62 17.77
N GLY A 2 15.46 2.80 18.56
CA GLY A 2 14.70 1.65 18.05
C GLY A 2 13.65 2.03 17.00
N LEU A 3 12.85 3.07 17.23
CA LEU A 3 11.84 3.53 16.27
C LEU A 3 12.48 4.01 14.95
N TRP A 4 13.61 4.71 14.99
CA TRP A 4 14.32 5.14 13.78
C TRP A 4 14.89 3.96 12.99
N ALA A 5 15.48 2.97 13.69
CA ALA A 5 15.96 1.74 13.05
C ALA A 5 14.79 0.97 12.41
N LEU A 6 13.65 0.88 13.09
CA LEU A 6 12.44 0.26 12.56
C LEU A 6 11.86 1.03 11.37
N THR A 7 11.87 2.38 11.41
CA THR A 7 11.46 3.22 10.27
C THR A 7 12.38 2.99 9.06
N ALA A 8 13.68 2.85 9.28
CA ALA A 8 14.63 2.54 8.21
C ALA A 8 14.40 1.13 7.62
N THR A 9 14.10 0.12 8.46
CA THR A 9 13.75 -1.20 7.94
C THR A 9 12.40 -1.19 7.22
N HIS A 10 11.46 -0.32 7.60
CA HIS A 10 10.21 -0.13 6.86
C HIS A 10 10.47 0.45 5.47
N ALA A 11 11.39 1.44 5.38
CA ALA A 11 11.83 1.95 4.09
C ALA A 11 12.45 0.85 3.22
N ALA A 12 13.30 -0.01 3.79
CA ALA A 12 13.89 -1.13 3.06
C ALA A 12 12.83 -2.18 2.64
N ASN A 13 11.85 -2.46 3.50
CA ASN A 13 10.79 -3.42 3.18
C ASN A 13 9.91 -2.94 2.01
N ASP A 14 9.45 -1.70 2.06
CA ASP A 14 8.58 -1.13 1.04
C ASP A 14 9.34 -0.75 -0.24
N PHE A 15 10.66 -0.54 -0.14
CA PHE A 15 11.55 -0.50 -1.29
C PHE A 15 11.40 -1.76 -2.15
N TYR A 16 11.28 -2.95 -1.57
CA TYR A 16 11.09 -4.18 -2.34
C TYR A 16 9.74 -4.24 -3.05
N THR A 17 8.70 -3.66 -2.48
CA THR A 17 7.41 -3.49 -3.16
C THR A 17 7.56 -2.60 -4.40
N GLY A 18 8.27 -1.47 -4.28
CA GLY A 18 8.57 -0.59 -5.41
C GLY A 18 9.52 -1.21 -6.44
N ALA A 19 10.48 -2.03 -6.00
CA ALA A 19 11.46 -2.67 -6.85
C ALA A 19 10.84 -3.68 -7.81
N VAL A 20 9.75 -4.37 -7.44
CA VAL A 20 9.01 -5.24 -8.35
C VAL A 20 8.62 -4.46 -9.61
N ALA A 21 7.88 -3.36 -9.46
CA ALA A 21 7.42 -2.56 -10.58
C ALA A 21 8.58 -1.98 -11.41
N ALA A 22 9.68 -1.60 -10.75
CA ALA A 22 10.86 -1.05 -11.41
C ALA A 22 11.65 -2.08 -12.23
N LEU A 23 11.59 -3.37 -11.88
CA LEU A 23 12.23 -4.46 -12.60
C LEU A 23 11.45 -4.90 -13.86
N LEU A 24 10.14 -4.66 -13.93
CA LEU A 24 9.30 -5.16 -15.03
C LEU A 24 9.80 -4.75 -16.42
N PRO A 25 10.21 -3.49 -16.67
CA PRO A 25 10.75 -3.12 -17.99
C PRO A 25 12.01 -3.91 -18.37
N PHE A 26 12.84 -4.24 -17.40
CA PHE A 26 14.06 -5.01 -17.65
C PHE A 26 13.76 -6.46 -17.98
N PHE A 27 12.75 -7.08 -17.37
CA PHE A 27 12.27 -8.42 -17.77
C PHE A 27 11.69 -8.43 -19.17
N VAL A 28 10.97 -7.39 -19.60
CA VAL A 28 10.49 -7.26 -20.98
C VAL A 28 11.65 -7.09 -21.95
N LEU A 29 12.60 -6.18 -21.65
CA LEU A 29 13.67 -5.82 -22.59
C LEU A 29 14.78 -6.88 -22.68
N HIS A 30 15.15 -7.51 -21.57
CA HIS A 30 16.29 -8.42 -21.52
C HIS A 30 15.90 -9.90 -21.44
N ALA A 31 14.81 -10.26 -20.79
CA ALA A 31 14.31 -11.63 -20.69
C ALA A 31 13.17 -11.93 -21.68
N GLN A 32 12.78 -10.95 -22.51
CA GLN A 32 11.74 -11.08 -23.54
C GLN A 32 10.38 -11.56 -23.00
N TYR A 33 10.04 -11.17 -21.76
CA TYR A 33 8.74 -11.50 -21.18
C TYR A 33 7.63 -10.67 -21.81
N SER A 34 6.47 -11.29 -22.05
CA SER A 34 5.26 -10.58 -22.47
C SER A 34 4.72 -9.67 -21.37
N TYR A 35 3.85 -8.74 -21.73
CA TYR A 35 3.19 -7.88 -20.73
C TYR A 35 2.30 -8.69 -19.77
N ALA A 36 1.67 -9.77 -20.25
CA ALA A 36 0.94 -10.69 -19.39
C ALA A 36 1.86 -11.40 -18.39
N ALA A 37 3.07 -11.80 -18.80
CA ALA A 37 4.03 -12.44 -17.92
C ALA A 37 4.51 -11.48 -16.82
N VAL A 38 4.90 -10.24 -17.14
CA VAL A 38 5.33 -9.28 -16.12
C VAL A 38 4.17 -8.85 -15.22
N ALA A 39 2.95 -8.77 -15.72
CA ALA A 39 1.77 -8.55 -14.91
C ALA A 39 1.47 -9.74 -13.98
N GLY A 40 1.81 -10.97 -14.38
CA GLY A 40 1.81 -12.16 -13.54
C GLY A 40 2.85 -12.11 -12.41
N ILE A 41 4.01 -11.47 -12.64
CA ILE A 41 4.99 -11.19 -11.57
C ILE A 41 4.40 -10.21 -10.55
N THR A 42 3.70 -9.17 -11.00
CA THR A 42 2.98 -8.24 -10.11
C THR A 42 1.92 -8.96 -9.27
N LEU A 43 1.19 -9.91 -9.87
CA LEU A 43 0.25 -10.77 -9.15
C LEU A 43 0.95 -11.57 -8.03
N ALA A 44 2.11 -12.18 -8.32
CA ALA A 44 2.89 -12.93 -7.34
C ALA A 44 3.27 -12.07 -6.12
N ALA A 45 3.71 -10.84 -6.36
CA ALA A 45 4.09 -9.90 -5.32
C ALA A 45 2.90 -9.45 -4.45
N THR A 46 1.75 -9.20 -5.06
CA THR A 46 0.63 -8.49 -4.41
C THR A 46 -0.44 -9.41 -3.85
N ALA A 47 -0.94 -10.39 -4.63
CA ALA A 47 -2.05 -11.24 -4.20
C ALA A 47 -1.67 -12.15 -3.03
N LEU A 48 -0.48 -12.78 -3.10
CA LEU A 48 0.01 -13.63 -2.01
C LEU A 48 0.32 -12.81 -0.76
N SER A 49 0.89 -11.61 -0.91
CA SER A 49 1.12 -10.69 0.20
C SER A 49 -0.18 -10.39 0.93
N SER A 50 -1.23 -10.05 0.20
CA SER A 50 -2.50 -9.64 0.81
C SER A 50 -3.26 -10.76 1.50
N VAL A 51 -3.19 -12.00 0.97
CA VAL A 51 -3.77 -13.18 1.60
C VAL A 51 -2.99 -13.60 2.85
N ALA A 52 -1.67 -13.51 2.79
CA ALA A 52 -0.79 -13.91 3.88
C ALA A 52 -0.77 -12.90 5.04
N GLN A 53 -0.98 -11.60 4.78
CA GLN A 53 -0.88 -10.54 5.79
C GLN A 53 -1.84 -10.71 6.98
N PRO A 54 -3.15 -11.02 6.81
CA PRO A 54 -4.03 -11.32 7.94
C PRO A 54 -3.59 -12.54 8.76
N MET A 55 -3.03 -13.56 8.10
CA MET A 55 -2.51 -14.75 8.78
C MET A 55 -1.30 -14.40 9.64
N PHE A 56 -0.36 -13.63 9.11
CA PHE A 56 0.80 -13.15 9.87
C PHE A 56 0.39 -12.19 10.99
N GLY A 57 -0.63 -11.36 10.78
CA GLY A 57 -1.23 -10.54 11.82
C GLY A 57 -1.75 -11.38 12.98
N PHE A 58 -2.54 -12.41 12.68
CA PHE A 58 -3.03 -13.36 13.69
C PHE A 58 -1.90 -14.08 14.44
N LEU A 59 -0.86 -14.52 13.72
CA LEU A 59 0.30 -15.18 14.32
C LEU A 59 1.08 -14.22 15.23
N SER A 60 1.29 -12.97 14.78
CA SER A 60 1.96 -11.93 15.56
C SER A 60 1.19 -11.60 16.83
N ASP A 61 -0.14 -11.43 16.74
CA ASP A 61 -1.01 -11.13 17.89
C ASP A 61 -1.07 -12.29 18.90
N ARG A 62 -1.09 -13.52 18.41
CA ARG A 62 -1.23 -14.71 19.27
C ARG A 62 0.07 -15.14 19.94
N PHE A 63 1.18 -15.06 19.21
CA PHE A 63 2.46 -15.64 19.63
C PHE A 63 3.52 -14.57 19.92
N GLY A 64 3.24 -13.29 19.69
CA GLY A 64 4.18 -12.20 19.92
C GLY A 64 5.46 -12.34 19.07
N MET A 65 5.33 -12.78 17.81
CA MET A 65 6.46 -13.12 16.93
C MET A 65 7.10 -11.87 16.33
N ARG A 66 7.76 -11.05 17.16
CA ARG A 66 8.44 -9.82 16.70
C ARG A 66 9.56 -10.07 15.69
N TRP A 67 10.24 -11.23 15.78
CA TRP A 67 11.28 -11.63 14.83
C TRP A 67 10.78 -11.75 13.38
N MET A 68 9.45 -11.82 13.17
CA MET A 68 8.84 -11.82 11.84
C MET A 68 9.14 -10.55 11.04
N SER A 69 9.33 -9.40 11.69
CA SER A 69 9.74 -8.17 11.00
C SER A 69 11.12 -8.34 10.35
N LEU A 70 12.09 -8.93 11.05
CA LEU A 70 13.41 -9.16 10.51
C LEU A 70 13.42 -10.27 9.44
N ALA A 71 12.76 -11.40 9.72
CA ALA A 71 12.68 -12.51 8.77
C ALA A 71 11.94 -12.11 7.49
N GLY A 72 10.85 -11.35 7.62
CA GLY A 72 10.09 -10.82 6.50
C GLY A 72 10.93 -9.88 5.63
N LEU A 73 11.65 -8.94 6.25
CA LEU A 73 12.56 -8.04 5.54
C LEU A 73 13.63 -8.78 4.74
N LEU A 74 14.27 -9.78 5.36
CA LEU A 74 15.30 -10.58 4.69
C LEU A 74 14.72 -11.43 3.55
N ALA A 75 13.54 -12.02 3.74
CA ALA A 75 12.85 -12.76 2.69
C ALA A 75 12.43 -11.86 1.53
N ALA A 76 11.92 -10.66 1.83
CA ALA A 76 11.58 -9.66 0.82
C ALA A 76 12.80 -9.26 -0.01
N GLY A 77 13.93 -8.95 0.66
CA GLY A 77 15.18 -8.61 -0.01
C GLY A 77 15.78 -9.75 -0.82
N ALA A 78 15.80 -10.96 -0.27
CA ALA A 78 16.31 -12.14 -0.95
C ALA A 78 15.51 -12.46 -2.22
N GLY A 79 14.18 -12.40 -2.17
CA GLY A 79 13.32 -12.65 -3.32
C GLY A 79 13.60 -11.67 -4.48
N ILE A 80 13.70 -10.38 -4.20
CA ILE A 80 14.04 -9.38 -5.22
C ILE A 80 15.48 -9.53 -5.72
N ALA A 81 16.42 -9.78 -4.83
CA ALA A 81 17.83 -9.97 -5.22
C ALA A 81 18.03 -11.16 -6.17
N LEU A 82 17.30 -12.25 -5.94
CA LEU A 82 17.39 -13.45 -6.78
C LEU A 82 16.67 -13.29 -8.13
N SER A 83 15.69 -12.37 -8.24
CA SER A 83 14.79 -12.32 -9.39
C SER A 83 15.50 -12.09 -10.73
N GLY A 84 16.53 -11.24 -10.77
CA GLY A 84 17.31 -11.03 -11.99
C GLY A 84 18.35 -12.13 -12.26
N ILE A 85 18.78 -12.89 -11.24
CA ILE A 85 19.68 -14.03 -11.40
C ILE A 85 18.98 -15.19 -12.09
N VAL A 86 17.70 -15.40 -11.79
CA VAL A 86 16.90 -16.51 -12.34
C VAL A 86 16.03 -16.06 -13.53
N ALA A 87 16.37 -14.94 -14.17
CA ALA A 87 15.56 -14.29 -15.19
C ALA A 87 15.29 -15.17 -16.45
N ASP A 88 16.09 -16.20 -16.67
CA ASP A 88 15.87 -17.15 -17.77
C ASP A 88 14.66 -18.08 -17.55
N SER A 89 14.15 -18.16 -16.32
CA SER A 89 13.00 -18.99 -15.95
C SER A 89 11.88 -18.15 -15.35
N TYR A 90 10.81 -17.94 -16.09
CA TYR A 90 9.62 -17.24 -15.60
C TYR A 90 9.08 -17.82 -14.29
N ALA A 91 9.00 -19.16 -14.20
CA ALA A 91 8.50 -19.83 -12.99
C ALA A 91 9.40 -19.56 -11.77
N ALA A 92 10.71 -19.49 -11.97
CA ALA A 92 11.66 -19.18 -10.90
C ALA A 92 11.53 -17.70 -10.48
N VAL A 93 11.45 -16.75 -11.43
CA VAL A 93 11.19 -15.32 -11.13
C VAL A 93 9.88 -15.17 -10.36
N TRP A 94 8.81 -15.82 -10.84
CA TRP A 94 7.51 -15.77 -10.18
C TRP A 94 7.60 -16.28 -8.74
N ALA A 95 8.27 -17.40 -8.51
CA ALA A 95 8.44 -18.00 -7.19
C ALA A 95 9.24 -17.11 -6.23
N VAL A 96 10.38 -16.57 -6.66
CA VAL A 96 11.21 -15.72 -5.78
C VAL A 96 10.54 -14.37 -5.50
N VAL A 97 9.79 -13.80 -6.45
CA VAL A 97 9.00 -12.57 -6.22
C VAL A 97 7.81 -12.86 -5.31
N ALA A 98 7.19 -14.04 -5.41
CA ALA A 98 6.17 -14.49 -4.46
C ALA A 98 6.73 -14.60 -3.02
N ILE A 99 7.94 -15.14 -2.86
CA ILE A 99 8.64 -15.17 -1.56
C ILE A 99 8.88 -13.75 -1.05
N SER A 100 9.27 -12.81 -1.93
CA SER A 100 9.41 -11.41 -1.55
C SER A 100 8.08 -10.82 -1.06
N GLY A 101 6.98 -11.04 -1.78
CA GLY A 101 5.65 -10.58 -1.37
C GLY A 101 5.18 -11.15 -0.03
N ILE A 102 5.44 -12.45 0.22
CA ILE A 102 5.17 -13.09 1.51
C ILE A 102 6.05 -12.48 2.61
N GLY A 103 7.31 -12.17 2.32
CA GLY A 103 8.22 -11.48 3.24
C GLY A 103 7.69 -10.10 3.64
N VAL A 104 7.24 -9.31 2.67
CA VAL A 104 6.57 -8.01 2.90
C VAL A 104 5.33 -8.18 3.78
N ALA A 105 4.52 -9.21 3.52
CA ALA A 105 3.33 -9.51 4.31
C ALA A 105 3.64 -9.88 5.77
N ALA A 106 4.71 -10.63 6.00
CA ALA A 106 5.15 -11.01 7.34
C ALA A 106 5.72 -9.83 8.13
N TYR A 107 6.40 -8.90 7.43
CA TYR A 107 7.01 -7.72 8.03
C TYR A 107 5.97 -6.80 8.68
N HIS A 108 4.94 -6.40 7.93
CA HIS A 108 4.06 -5.28 8.28
C HIS A 108 3.34 -5.42 9.62
N PRO A 109 2.66 -6.55 9.96
CA PRO A 109 1.97 -6.67 11.24
C PRO A 109 2.91 -6.57 12.43
N ALA A 110 4.03 -7.30 12.37
CA ALA A 110 5.01 -7.33 13.44
C ALA A 110 5.68 -5.95 13.65
N ALA A 111 6.12 -5.31 12.57
CA ALA A 111 6.75 -3.99 12.60
C ALA A 111 5.78 -2.88 13.04
N THR A 112 4.52 -2.94 12.65
CA THR A 112 3.50 -1.96 13.06
C THR A 112 3.22 -2.04 14.57
N MET A 113 3.12 -3.26 15.13
CA MET A 113 2.99 -3.46 16.57
C MET A 113 4.19 -2.88 17.33
N GLU A 114 5.39 -3.18 16.86
CA GLU A 114 6.62 -2.71 17.46
C GLU A 114 6.79 -1.18 17.35
N ALA A 115 6.42 -0.59 16.21
CA ALA A 115 6.39 0.87 16.03
C ALA A 115 5.46 1.55 17.04
N ARG A 116 4.30 0.95 17.29
CA ARG A 116 3.35 1.44 18.29
C ARG A 116 3.92 1.36 19.71
N GLU A 117 4.58 0.26 20.05
CA GLU A 117 5.21 0.09 21.38
C GLU A 117 6.38 1.06 21.58
N LEU A 118 7.32 1.11 20.64
CA LEU A 118 8.50 1.98 20.69
C LEU A 118 8.15 3.46 20.61
N GLY A 119 7.05 3.78 19.93
CA GLY A 119 6.56 5.14 19.75
C GLY A 119 5.60 5.62 20.84
N GLY A 120 5.35 4.81 21.90
CA GLY A 120 4.42 5.17 22.97
C GLY A 120 2.97 5.35 22.51
N GLY A 121 2.57 4.71 21.37
CA GLY A 121 1.22 4.76 20.82
C GLY A 121 0.82 6.12 20.23
N THR A 122 1.76 7.03 20.02
CA THR A 122 1.47 8.39 19.51
C THR A 122 1.25 8.40 18.00
N SER A 123 0.36 9.27 17.51
CA SER A 123 0.14 9.47 16.07
C SER A 123 1.40 9.92 15.34
N GLY A 124 2.24 10.75 15.97
CA GLY A 124 3.50 11.23 15.41
C GLY A 124 4.50 10.09 15.13
N SER A 125 4.61 9.14 16.05
CA SER A 125 5.48 7.96 15.88
C SER A 125 5.01 7.06 14.75
N MET A 126 3.70 6.84 14.64
CA MET A 126 3.11 6.06 13.55
C MET A 126 3.26 6.77 12.20
N SER A 127 3.15 8.10 12.16
CA SER A 127 3.42 8.89 10.96
C SER A 127 4.88 8.78 10.52
N LEU A 128 5.83 8.87 11.46
CA LEU A 128 7.25 8.68 11.16
C LEU A 128 7.51 7.29 10.56
N PHE A 129 6.95 6.25 11.16
CA PHE A 129 7.04 4.88 10.65
C PHE A 129 6.47 4.78 9.23
N SER A 130 5.29 5.35 8.96
CA SER A 130 4.64 5.33 7.63
C SER A 130 5.43 6.10 6.57
N VAL A 131 6.06 7.22 6.93
CA VAL A 131 6.94 7.98 6.02
C VAL A 131 8.10 7.11 5.55
N GLY A 132 8.64 6.23 6.42
CA GLY A 132 9.67 5.27 6.02
C GLY A 132 9.24 4.44 4.81
N GLY A 133 8.08 3.81 4.86
CA GLY A 133 7.55 3.01 3.75
C GLY A 133 7.45 3.81 2.44
N ASN A 134 6.84 5.00 2.49
CA ASN A 134 6.71 5.87 1.30
C ASN A 134 8.07 6.25 0.68
N VAL A 135 9.05 6.55 1.52
CA VAL A 135 10.43 6.85 1.06
C VAL A 135 11.03 5.63 0.37
N GLY A 136 10.83 4.43 0.93
CA GLY A 136 11.32 3.19 0.34
C GLY A 136 10.77 2.95 -1.06
N VAL A 137 9.45 3.02 -1.23
CA VAL A 137 8.79 2.86 -2.54
C VAL A 137 9.31 3.90 -3.55
N ALA A 138 9.47 5.16 -3.13
CA ALA A 138 9.92 6.23 -4.02
C ALA A 138 11.38 6.10 -4.46
N LEU A 139 12.26 5.53 -3.62
CA LEU A 139 13.67 5.31 -3.93
C LEU A 139 13.92 4.07 -4.81
N ALA A 140 13.02 3.10 -4.78
CA ALA A 140 13.21 1.81 -5.44
C ALA A 140 13.51 1.93 -6.94
N PRO A 141 12.76 2.71 -7.74
CA PRO A 141 13.02 2.80 -9.18
C PRO A 141 14.43 3.31 -9.50
N SER A 142 14.89 4.34 -8.80
CA SER A 142 16.23 4.91 -9.01
C SER A 142 17.33 3.91 -8.68
N ALA A 143 17.20 3.19 -7.57
CA ALA A 143 18.17 2.18 -7.16
C ALA A 143 18.19 0.98 -8.11
N VAL A 144 17.03 0.48 -8.54
CA VAL A 144 16.92 -0.64 -9.50
C VAL A 144 17.58 -0.26 -10.81
N ILE A 145 17.32 0.94 -11.34
CA ILE A 145 17.89 1.40 -12.60
C ILE A 145 19.41 1.53 -12.51
N LEU A 146 19.91 2.12 -11.42
CA LEU A 146 21.34 2.26 -11.22
C LEU A 146 22.02 0.88 -11.23
N VAL A 147 21.48 -0.05 -10.45
CA VAL A 147 22.11 -1.37 -10.26
C VAL A 147 21.97 -2.24 -11.50
N VAL A 148 20.76 -2.33 -12.08
CA VAL A 148 20.52 -3.13 -13.28
C VAL A 148 21.14 -2.47 -14.52
N GLY A 149 21.15 -1.14 -14.59
CA GLY A 149 21.81 -0.40 -15.68
C GLY A 149 23.32 -0.60 -15.72
N LEU A 150 24.00 -0.74 -14.55
CA LEU A 150 25.45 -0.95 -14.48
C LEU A 150 25.85 -2.43 -14.61
N PHE A 151 25.06 -3.35 -14.08
CA PHE A 151 25.43 -4.76 -13.92
C PHE A 151 24.50 -5.74 -14.64
N GLY A 152 23.54 -5.25 -15.44
CA GLY A 152 22.51 -6.06 -16.05
C GLY A 152 21.51 -6.64 -15.03
N LEU A 153 20.64 -7.55 -15.47
CA LEU A 153 19.62 -8.17 -14.59
C LEU A 153 20.22 -8.87 -13.37
N SER A 154 21.39 -9.52 -13.50
CA SER A 154 22.09 -10.16 -12.38
C SER A 154 22.52 -9.18 -11.30
N GLY A 155 22.66 -7.90 -11.63
CA GLY A 155 22.90 -6.83 -10.67
C GLY A 155 21.80 -6.71 -9.62
N SER A 156 20.59 -7.25 -9.86
CA SER A 156 19.54 -7.34 -8.83
C SER A 156 20.03 -7.96 -7.51
N ALA A 157 21.09 -8.81 -7.56
CA ALA A 157 21.74 -9.36 -6.38
C ALA A 157 22.15 -8.31 -5.35
N LEU A 158 22.56 -7.11 -5.81
CA LEU A 158 22.97 -6.02 -4.93
C LEU A 158 21.78 -5.38 -4.18
N LEU A 159 20.56 -5.61 -4.63
CA LEU A 159 19.36 -5.12 -3.95
C LEU A 159 19.11 -5.81 -2.60
N ILE A 160 19.85 -6.87 -2.25
CA ILE A 160 19.82 -7.46 -0.90
C ILE A 160 20.42 -6.53 0.17
N ILE A 161 21.32 -5.63 -0.24
CA ILE A 161 22.14 -4.81 0.68
C ILE A 161 21.27 -4.02 1.68
N PRO A 162 20.19 -3.31 1.29
CA PRO A 162 19.33 -2.61 2.25
C PRO A 162 18.76 -3.55 3.32
N ALA A 163 18.28 -4.75 2.96
CA ALA A 163 17.74 -5.69 3.91
C ALA A 163 18.80 -6.20 4.90
N VAL A 164 19.97 -6.55 4.41
CA VAL A 164 21.05 -7.08 5.25
C VAL A 164 21.59 -5.98 6.18
N VAL A 165 21.93 -4.81 5.64
CA VAL A 165 22.52 -3.72 6.43
C VAL A 165 21.54 -3.16 7.45
N LEU A 166 20.35 -2.76 7.01
CA LEU A 166 19.36 -2.18 7.90
C LEU A 166 18.75 -3.22 8.84
N GLY A 167 18.60 -4.46 8.37
CA GLY A 167 18.20 -5.60 9.21
C GLY A 167 19.22 -5.91 10.30
N ALA A 168 20.53 -5.88 9.99
CA ALA A 168 21.59 -6.07 10.98
C ALA A 168 21.61 -4.93 12.01
N VAL A 169 21.52 -3.67 11.57
CA VAL A 169 21.42 -2.51 12.47
C VAL A 169 20.22 -2.65 13.39
N TYR A 170 19.06 -2.98 12.83
CA TYR A 170 17.84 -3.17 13.59
C TYR A 170 17.96 -4.35 14.58
N ALA A 171 18.54 -5.46 14.16
CA ALA A 171 18.76 -6.62 15.02
C ALA A 171 19.67 -6.29 16.23
N VAL A 172 20.71 -5.48 16.02
CA VAL A 172 21.61 -5.04 17.10
C VAL A 172 20.92 -4.07 18.04
N VAL A 173 20.24 -3.05 17.50
CA VAL A 173 19.57 -1.99 18.29
C VAL A 173 18.37 -2.52 19.05
N SER A 174 17.59 -3.41 18.43
CA SER A 174 16.32 -3.92 18.95
C SER A 174 16.41 -5.35 19.50
N ARG A 175 17.61 -5.91 19.67
CA ARG A 175 17.82 -7.34 20.01
C ARG A 175 17.01 -7.79 21.23
N ARG A 176 16.90 -6.93 22.26
CA ARG A 176 16.13 -7.23 23.47
C ARG A 176 14.63 -7.29 23.19
N HIS A 177 14.14 -6.48 22.28
CA HIS A 177 12.74 -6.46 21.85
C HIS A 177 12.41 -7.61 20.90
N LEU A 178 13.26 -7.88 19.90
CA LEU A 178 13.04 -8.92 18.88
C LEU A 178 12.88 -10.32 19.46
N PHE A 179 13.65 -10.64 20.50
CA PHE A 179 13.66 -11.95 21.13
C PHE A 179 12.91 -12.02 22.46
N SER A 180 12.31 -10.91 22.92
CA SER A 180 11.38 -10.93 24.06
C SER A 180 9.99 -11.37 23.56
N ARG A 181 9.32 -12.25 24.32
CA ARG A 181 7.89 -12.49 24.08
C ARG A 181 7.16 -11.17 24.32
N ALA A 182 6.41 -10.69 23.33
CA ALA A 182 5.44 -9.64 23.59
C ALA A 182 4.51 -10.12 24.71
N ALA A 183 4.30 -9.28 25.71
CA ALA A 183 3.20 -9.55 26.62
C ALA A 183 1.94 -9.76 25.77
N PRO A 184 1.09 -10.78 26.06
CA PRO A 184 -0.17 -10.90 25.37
C PRO A 184 -0.82 -9.52 25.43
N VAL A 185 -1.13 -8.97 24.26
CA VAL A 185 -1.94 -7.74 24.24
C VAL A 185 -3.20 -8.14 24.99
N GLU A 186 -3.34 -7.64 26.24
CA GLU A 186 -4.62 -7.77 26.93
C GLU A 186 -5.63 -7.34 25.88
N ARG A 187 -6.48 -8.29 25.47
CA ARG A 187 -7.58 -7.99 24.55
C ARG A 187 -8.22 -6.76 25.17
N ALA A 188 -8.00 -5.61 24.54
CA ALA A 188 -8.60 -4.38 25.00
C ALA A 188 -10.04 -4.76 25.29
N ALA A 189 -10.41 -4.73 26.55
CA ALA A 189 -11.70 -5.23 27.04
C ALA A 189 -12.72 -4.74 26.05
N ALA A 190 -13.44 -5.67 25.42
CA ALA A 190 -14.17 -5.44 24.18
C ALA A 190 -14.84 -4.06 24.26
N ALA A 191 -14.33 -3.12 23.49
CA ALA A 191 -14.78 -1.74 23.59
C ALA A 191 -16.31 -1.77 23.55
N PRO A 192 -17.01 -1.03 24.42
CA PRO A 192 -18.48 -1.07 24.47
C PRO A 192 -18.98 -1.01 23.04
N LYS A 193 -19.87 -1.95 22.66
CA LYS A 193 -20.44 -1.95 21.31
C LYS A 193 -20.98 -0.56 21.02
N ALA A 194 -20.59 0.02 19.87
CA ALA A 194 -21.10 1.30 19.47
C ALA A 194 -22.64 1.20 19.43
N SER A 195 -23.34 2.22 19.92
CA SER A 195 -24.80 2.28 19.91
C SER A 195 -25.41 2.26 18.51
N ILE A 196 -24.56 2.43 17.49
CA ILE A 196 -24.94 2.51 16.07
C ILE A 196 -24.67 1.15 15.41
N PRO A 197 -25.68 0.54 14.73
CA PRO A 197 -25.50 -0.74 14.05
C PRO A 197 -24.54 -0.64 12.85
N ASP A 198 -23.89 -1.76 12.52
CA ASP A 198 -23.03 -1.88 11.34
C ASP A 198 -23.89 -1.76 10.06
N ASP A 199 -23.38 -0.98 9.07
CA ASP A 199 -23.98 -0.79 7.75
C ASP A 199 -23.18 -1.54 6.68
N TRP A 200 -23.45 -2.83 6.58
CA TRP A 200 -22.80 -3.71 5.61
C TRP A 200 -23.06 -3.30 4.17
N ARG A 201 -24.22 -2.75 3.88
CA ARG A 201 -24.56 -2.31 2.52
C ARG A 201 -23.68 -1.15 2.08
N ALA A 202 -23.56 -0.12 2.92
CA ALA A 202 -22.68 1.01 2.64
C ALA A 202 -21.22 0.56 2.56
N PHE A 203 -20.79 -0.36 3.43
CA PHE A 203 -19.44 -0.90 3.43
C PHE A 203 -19.14 -1.69 2.14
N THR A 204 -20.06 -2.50 1.65
CA THR A 204 -19.92 -3.23 0.37
C THR A 204 -19.77 -2.26 -0.81
N TRP A 205 -20.56 -1.19 -0.86
CA TRP A 205 -20.39 -0.17 -1.90
C TRP A 205 -19.04 0.56 -1.81
N LEU A 206 -18.59 0.86 -0.60
CA LEU A 206 -17.24 1.43 -0.41
C LEU A 206 -16.16 0.45 -0.88
N THR A 207 -16.29 -0.84 -0.59
CA THR A 207 -15.37 -1.88 -1.07
C THR A 207 -15.35 -1.96 -2.59
N ALA A 208 -16.51 -1.82 -3.26
CA ALA A 208 -16.58 -1.76 -4.72
C ALA A 208 -15.84 -0.52 -5.29
N VAL A 209 -15.99 0.64 -4.64
CA VAL A 209 -15.23 1.85 -4.99
C VAL A 209 -13.72 1.61 -4.80
N LEU A 210 -13.32 1.02 -3.69
CA LEU A 210 -11.92 0.67 -3.42
C LEU A 210 -11.34 -0.35 -4.42
N ALA A 211 -12.17 -1.27 -4.93
CA ALA A 211 -11.73 -2.22 -5.95
C ALA A 211 -11.28 -1.50 -7.23
N THR A 212 -11.97 -0.45 -7.66
CA THR A 212 -11.55 0.36 -8.82
C THR A 212 -10.24 1.11 -8.57
N TRP A 213 -10.06 1.64 -7.34
CA TRP A 213 -8.81 2.23 -6.89
C TRP A 213 -7.64 1.24 -6.98
N SER A 214 -7.86 0.03 -6.51
CA SER A 214 -6.87 -1.05 -6.49
C SER A 214 -6.35 -1.37 -7.89
N VAL A 215 -7.27 -1.55 -8.84
CA VAL A 215 -6.90 -1.84 -10.23
C VAL A 215 -6.14 -0.65 -10.84
N ALA A 216 -6.54 0.58 -10.54
CA ALA A 216 -5.85 1.77 -11.02
C ALA A 216 -4.43 1.90 -10.43
N TYR A 217 -4.26 1.65 -9.14
CA TYR A 217 -2.96 1.69 -8.48
C TYR A 217 -2.00 0.64 -9.04
N VAL A 218 -2.42 -0.63 -9.06
CA VAL A 218 -1.58 -1.73 -9.54
C VAL A 218 -1.34 -1.61 -11.05
N GLY A 219 -2.37 -1.29 -11.83
CA GLY A 219 -2.24 -1.10 -13.28
C GLY A 219 -1.27 0.03 -13.62
N THR A 220 -1.36 1.17 -12.94
CA THR A 220 -0.42 2.28 -13.15
C THR A 220 1.00 1.88 -12.78
N SER A 221 1.21 1.32 -11.60
CA SER A 221 2.53 0.88 -11.13
C SER A 221 3.17 -0.14 -12.07
N THR A 222 2.37 -1.05 -12.64
CA THR A 222 2.85 -2.09 -13.55
C THR A 222 3.21 -1.52 -14.92
N PHE A 223 2.39 -0.62 -15.48
CA PHE A 223 2.47 -0.28 -16.91
C PHE A 223 3.05 1.10 -17.21
N ILE A 224 3.18 2.03 -16.25
CA ILE A 224 3.57 3.41 -16.55
C ILE A 224 4.98 3.53 -17.14
N SER A 225 5.95 2.76 -16.63
CA SER A 225 7.31 2.74 -17.19
C SER A 225 7.35 2.07 -18.54
N LEU A 226 6.67 0.92 -18.70
CA LEU A 226 6.55 0.20 -19.97
C LEU A 226 5.89 1.06 -21.05
N TYR A 227 4.84 1.79 -20.68
CA TYR A 227 4.16 2.72 -21.58
C TYR A 227 5.08 3.85 -22.06
N SER A 228 5.85 4.43 -21.12
CA SER A 228 6.78 5.50 -21.46
C SER A 228 7.87 5.05 -22.41
N ILE A 229 8.44 3.85 -22.19
CA ILE A 229 9.43 3.24 -23.07
C ILE A 229 8.82 2.96 -24.45
N GLN A 230 7.67 2.27 -24.50
CA GLN A 230 7.05 1.85 -25.75
C GLN A 230 6.60 3.04 -26.61
N LYS A 231 6.01 4.07 -26.00
CA LYS A 231 5.41 5.18 -26.74
C LYS A 231 6.42 6.21 -27.20
N PHE A 232 7.47 6.45 -26.44
CA PHE A 232 8.39 7.57 -26.65
C PHE A 232 9.83 7.14 -26.92
N ASP A 233 10.10 5.83 -26.93
CA ASP A 233 11.44 5.27 -27.10
C ASP A 233 12.47 5.86 -26.11
N VAL A 234 12.02 6.14 -24.89
CA VAL A 234 12.88 6.66 -23.83
C VAL A 234 13.55 5.52 -23.08
N GLY A 235 14.77 5.76 -22.60
CA GLY A 235 15.49 4.78 -21.78
C GLY A 235 14.75 4.49 -20.46
N ALA A 236 15.00 3.31 -19.90
CA ALA A 236 14.41 2.87 -18.64
C ALA A 236 14.64 3.87 -17.49
N GLY A 237 15.80 4.57 -17.49
CA GLY A 237 16.11 5.62 -16.52
C GLY A 237 15.10 6.76 -16.53
N PHE A 238 14.72 7.25 -17.70
CA PHE A 238 13.70 8.29 -17.80
C PHE A 238 12.31 7.76 -17.47
N ALA A 239 11.96 6.56 -17.95
CA ALA A 239 10.67 5.94 -17.70
C ALA A 239 10.38 5.71 -16.20
N SER A 240 11.42 5.47 -15.41
CA SER A 240 11.31 5.28 -13.97
C SER A 240 10.97 6.56 -13.19
N ILE A 241 11.23 7.73 -13.77
CA ILE A 241 10.86 9.00 -13.14
C ILE A 241 9.34 9.04 -12.92
N ALA A 242 8.55 8.62 -13.92
CA ALA A 242 7.10 8.51 -13.78
C ALA A 242 6.70 7.56 -12.64
N LEU A 243 7.38 6.40 -12.52
CA LEU A 243 7.13 5.42 -11.46
C LEU A 243 7.49 5.95 -10.06
N SER A 244 8.53 6.78 -9.94
CA SER A 244 8.92 7.44 -8.67
C SER A 244 7.99 8.60 -8.32
N VAL A 245 7.59 9.39 -9.31
CA VAL A 245 6.69 10.54 -9.14
C VAL A 245 5.30 10.10 -8.68
N PHE A 246 4.82 8.95 -9.13
CA PHE A 246 3.50 8.44 -8.77
C PHE A 246 3.28 8.31 -7.25
N PRO A 247 4.08 7.55 -6.48
CA PRO A 247 3.93 7.46 -5.03
C PRO A 247 4.34 8.75 -4.30
N ALA A 248 5.31 9.51 -4.83
CA ALA A 248 5.71 10.78 -4.23
C ALA A 248 4.55 11.81 -4.27
N ALA A 249 3.90 11.96 -5.43
CA ALA A 249 2.70 12.78 -5.56
C ALA A 249 1.53 12.22 -4.75
N GLY A 250 1.46 10.89 -4.62
CA GLY A 250 0.50 10.20 -3.76
C GLY A 250 0.63 10.59 -2.29
N ALA A 251 1.85 10.73 -1.77
CA ALA A 251 2.07 11.21 -0.41
C ALA A 251 1.50 12.63 -0.19
N VAL A 252 1.71 13.52 -1.16
CA VAL A 252 1.10 14.87 -1.15
C VAL A 252 -0.43 14.76 -1.19
N GLY A 253 -0.97 13.86 -2.05
CA GLY A 253 -2.40 13.60 -2.13
C GLY A 253 -3.00 13.12 -0.81
N THR A 254 -2.33 12.20 -0.11
CA THR A 254 -2.78 11.69 1.19
C THR A 254 -2.85 12.79 2.25
N LEU A 255 -1.80 13.62 2.36
CA LEU A 255 -1.73 14.72 3.33
C LEU A 255 -2.80 15.78 3.05
N THR A 256 -2.89 16.23 1.80
CA THR A 256 -3.88 17.25 1.39
C THR A 256 -5.29 16.70 1.47
N GLY A 257 -5.51 15.42 1.16
CA GLY A 257 -6.81 14.77 1.21
C GLY A 257 -7.37 14.65 2.60
N GLY A 258 -6.54 14.34 3.61
CA GLY A 258 -6.94 14.35 5.00
C GLY A 258 -7.46 15.74 5.43
N TRP A 259 -6.66 16.78 5.20
CA TRP A 259 -7.02 18.16 5.52
C TRP A 259 -8.27 18.64 4.77
N LEU A 260 -8.41 18.32 3.48
CA LEU A 260 -9.59 18.65 2.71
C LEU A 260 -10.84 17.90 3.21
N SER A 261 -10.69 16.66 3.66
CA SER A 261 -11.80 15.85 4.18
C SER A 261 -12.43 16.46 5.42
N ASP A 262 -11.61 17.04 6.29
CA ASP A 262 -12.08 17.74 7.50
C ASP A 262 -12.84 19.02 7.16
N ARG A 263 -12.46 19.71 6.08
CA ARG A 263 -13.06 20.99 5.68
C ARG A 263 -14.26 20.86 4.73
N LEU A 264 -14.15 20.00 3.73
CA LEU A 264 -15.13 19.87 2.65
C LEU A 264 -16.07 18.67 2.82
N GLY A 265 -15.72 17.74 3.73
CA GLY A 265 -16.40 16.46 3.91
C GLY A 265 -15.82 15.34 3.07
N ARG A 266 -15.84 14.13 3.64
CA ARG A 266 -15.16 12.94 3.11
C ARG A 266 -15.61 12.55 1.69
N LEU A 267 -16.92 12.54 1.43
CA LEU A 267 -17.47 12.12 0.13
C LEU A 267 -17.13 13.08 -1.01
N ARG A 268 -17.02 14.39 -0.72
CA ARG A 268 -16.60 15.36 -1.74
C ARG A 268 -15.15 15.14 -2.15
N VAL A 269 -14.28 14.83 -1.17
CA VAL A 269 -12.88 14.53 -1.42
C VAL A 269 -12.71 13.20 -2.17
N VAL A 270 -13.50 12.17 -1.82
CA VAL A 270 -13.55 10.91 -2.58
C VAL A 270 -13.87 11.17 -4.05
N ARG A 271 -14.96 11.90 -4.32
CA ARG A 271 -15.39 12.22 -5.69
C ARG A 271 -14.33 13.04 -6.44
N ALA A 272 -13.79 14.08 -5.82
CA ALA A 272 -12.76 14.92 -6.43
C ALA A 272 -11.50 14.10 -6.79
N GLY A 273 -11.06 13.22 -5.89
CA GLY A 273 -9.90 12.36 -6.12
C GLY A 273 -10.10 11.39 -7.29
N TYR A 274 -11.24 10.70 -7.35
CA TYR A 274 -11.54 9.78 -8.45
C TYR A 274 -11.68 10.50 -9.81
N LEU A 275 -12.32 11.67 -9.82
CA LEU A 275 -12.45 12.46 -11.04
C LEU A 275 -11.10 12.97 -11.54
N LEU A 276 -10.26 13.49 -10.64
CA LEU A 276 -8.89 13.91 -10.96
C LEU A 276 -8.06 12.73 -11.46
N ALA A 277 -8.14 11.59 -10.79
CA ALA A 277 -7.41 10.39 -11.18
C ALA A 277 -7.84 9.87 -12.56
N ALA A 278 -9.15 9.85 -12.85
CA ALA A 278 -9.67 9.45 -14.15
C ALA A 278 -9.20 10.40 -15.27
N ALA A 279 -9.32 11.71 -15.06
CA ALA A 279 -8.86 12.71 -16.02
C ALA A 279 -7.34 12.63 -16.26
N ALA A 280 -6.56 12.46 -15.20
CA ALA A 280 -5.11 12.28 -15.29
C ALA A 280 -4.73 11.00 -16.04
N THR A 281 -5.47 9.89 -15.84
CA THR A 281 -5.24 8.64 -16.56
C THR A 281 -5.52 8.78 -18.06
N VAL A 282 -6.58 9.51 -18.44
CA VAL A 282 -6.83 9.87 -19.84
C VAL A 282 -5.70 10.75 -20.38
N ALA A 283 -5.24 11.72 -19.59
CA ALA A 283 -4.10 12.56 -20.00
C ALA A 283 -2.81 11.76 -20.22
N ILE A 284 -2.54 10.71 -19.43
CA ILE A 284 -1.44 9.77 -19.69
C ILE A 284 -1.61 9.09 -21.03
N ALA A 285 -2.80 8.52 -21.31
CA ALA A 285 -3.08 7.77 -22.53
C ALA A 285 -2.86 8.62 -23.81
N PHE A 286 -3.14 9.92 -23.77
CA PHE A 286 -3.03 10.84 -24.89
C PHE A 286 -1.88 11.84 -24.78
N ALA A 287 -0.97 11.66 -23.81
CA ALA A 287 0.17 12.56 -23.61
C ALA A 287 1.02 12.68 -24.90
N PRO A 288 1.34 13.90 -25.34
CA PRO A 288 2.12 14.11 -26.55
C PRO A 288 3.63 13.99 -26.33
N THR A 289 4.08 14.10 -25.10
CA THR A 289 5.51 14.11 -24.71
C THR A 289 5.76 13.31 -23.43
N PRO A 290 6.99 12.81 -23.22
CA PRO A 290 7.36 12.15 -21.97
C PRO A 290 7.15 13.03 -20.73
N ALA A 291 7.42 14.33 -20.84
CA ALA A 291 7.20 15.27 -19.75
C ALA A 291 5.71 15.39 -19.38
N ALA A 292 4.80 15.34 -20.38
CA ALA A 292 3.37 15.32 -20.17
C ALA A 292 2.91 14.06 -19.44
N VAL A 293 3.53 12.89 -19.72
CA VAL A 293 3.27 11.65 -18.95
C VAL A 293 3.65 11.84 -17.49
N ILE A 294 4.85 12.39 -17.20
CA ILE A 294 5.29 12.62 -15.82
C ILE A 294 4.34 13.55 -15.08
N ALA A 295 3.94 14.68 -15.70
CA ALA A 295 3.00 15.62 -15.09
C ALA A 295 1.62 14.98 -14.84
N ALA A 296 1.10 14.23 -15.83
CA ALA A 296 -0.16 13.52 -15.68
C ALA A 296 -0.08 12.40 -14.63
N THR A 297 1.08 11.73 -14.52
CA THR A 297 1.31 10.72 -13.47
C THR A 297 1.36 11.34 -12.07
N ALA A 298 1.93 12.54 -11.92
CA ALA A 298 1.86 13.29 -10.67
C ALA A 298 0.40 13.64 -10.30
N ALA A 299 -0.38 14.11 -11.26
CA ALA A 299 -1.80 14.39 -11.05
C ALA A 299 -2.59 13.11 -10.71
N LEU A 300 -2.29 11.98 -11.37
CA LEU A 300 -2.89 10.69 -11.07
C LEU A 300 -2.54 10.22 -9.64
N GLY A 301 -1.27 10.30 -9.25
CA GLY A 301 -0.83 9.96 -7.90
C GLY A 301 -1.56 10.80 -6.86
N THR A 302 -1.57 12.12 -7.03
CA THR A 302 -2.32 13.02 -6.14
C THR A 302 -3.79 12.65 -6.09
N GLY A 303 -4.46 12.48 -7.23
CA GLY A 303 -5.89 12.18 -7.32
C GLY A 303 -6.26 10.83 -6.71
N LEU A 304 -5.44 9.81 -6.91
CA LEU A 304 -5.68 8.46 -6.42
C LEU A 304 -5.54 8.36 -4.90
N PHE A 305 -4.59 9.10 -4.32
CA PHE A 305 -4.34 9.06 -2.87
C PHE A 305 -5.09 10.15 -2.08
N LEU A 306 -5.65 11.14 -2.75
CA LEU A 306 -6.48 12.18 -2.12
C LEU A 306 -7.62 11.60 -1.27
N PRO A 307 -8.40 10.58 -1.73
CA PRO A 307 -9.49 9.99 -0.98
C PRO A 307 -9.05 8.99 0.10
N PHE A 308 -7.77 8.63 0.19
CA PHE A 308 -7.30 7.49 0.99
C PHE A 308 -7.71 7.57 2.47
N ALA A 309 -7.42 8.69 3.15
CA ALA A 309 -7.79 8.88 4.55
C ALA A 309 -9.32 8.94 4.74
N ALA A 310 -10.03 9.57 3.79
CA ALA A 310 -11.49 9.64 3.81
C ALA A 310 -12.13 8.25 3.70
N GLN A 311 -11.63 7.38 2.83
CA GLN A 311 -12.13 6.03 2.64
C GLN A 311 -11.92 5.16 3.88
N ILE A 312 -10.77 5.27 4.56
CA ILE A 312 -10.51 4.57 5.82
C ILE A 312 -11.50 5.03 6.89
N THR A 313 -11.68 6.33 7.08
CA THR A 313 -12.60 6.86 8.09
C THR A 313 -14.07 6.58 7.77
N LEU A 314 -14.46 6.51 6.51
CA LEU A 314 -15.77 6.05 6.08
C LEU A 314 -15.98 4.57 6.42
N SER A 315 -14.99 3.70 6.15
CA SER A 315 -15.08 2.28 6.46
C SER A 315 -15.32 2.04 7.95
N HIS A 316 -14.60 2.78 8.82
CA HIS A 316 -14.80 2.72 10.26
C HIS A 316 -16.19 3.23 10.69
N SER A 317 -16.71 4.26 10.02
CA SER A 317 -18.05 4.77 10.32
C SER A 317 -19.18 3.84 9.86
N TYR A 318 -18.95 3.03 8.82
CA TYR A 318 -19.90 2.02 8.36
C TYR A 318 -19.90 0.77 9.23
N LEU A 319 -18.74 0.33 9.73
CA LEU A 319 -18.61 -0.83 10.61
C LEU A 319 -18.02 -0.45 11.99
N PRO A 320 -18.73 0.37 12.78
CA PRO A 320 -18.19 0.88 14.06
C PRO A 320 -17.94 -0.23 15.09
N ASN A 321 -18.65 -1.37 14.99
CA ASN A 321 -18.44 -2.51 15.87
C ASN A 321 -17.36 -3.48 15.38
N ARG A 322 -16.79 -3.25 14.18
CA ARG A 322 -15.82 -4.14 13.51
C ARG A 322 -14.71 -3.37 12.82
N ILE A 323 -14.12 -2.39 13.51
CA ILE A 323 -13.09 -1.48 12.97
C ILE A 323 -11.88 -2.26 12.41
N GLY A 324 -11.45 -3.32 13.11
CA GLY A 324 -10.35 -4.17 12.64
C GLY A 324 -10.65 -4.84 11.28
N MET A 325 -11.87 -5.35 11.10
CA MET A 325 -12.32 -5.91 9.82
C MET A 325 -12.42 -4.82 8.75
N ALA A 326 -12.99 -3.66 9.09
CA ALA A 326 -13.07 -2.51 8.19
C ALA A 326 -11.68 -2.10 7.68
N SER A 327 -10.71 -1.97 8.58
CA SER A 327 -9.32 -1.65 8.23
C SER A 327 -8.67 -2.75 7.40
N GLY A 328 -8.84 -4.03 7.77
CA GLY A 328 -8.26 -5.17 7.06
C GLY A 328 -8.75 -5.26 5.61
N VAL A 329 -10.05 -5.04 5.37
CA VAL A 329 -10.61 -5.02 4.02
C VAL A 329 -10.15 -3.77 3.26
N THR A 330 -10.19 -2.59 3.89
CA THR A 330 -9.86 -1.33 3.22
C THR A 330 -8.38 -1.22 2.86
N LEU A 331 -7.48 -1.73 3.69
CA LEU A 331 -6.03 -1.64 3.48
C LEU A 331 -5.45 -2.90 2.82
N GLY A 332 -5.94 -4.09 3.21
CA GLY A 332 -5.38 -5.37 2.75
C GLY A 332 -6.00 -5.87 1.44
N LEU A 333 -7.34 -6.00 1.39
CA LEU A 333 -8.02 -6.53 0.20
C LEU A 333 -7.86 -5.60 -1.01
N THR A 334 -7.66 -4.32 -0.75
CA THR A 334 -7.52 -3.29 -1.78
C THR A 334 -6.35 -3.57 -2.72
N LEU A 335 -5.18 -3.96 -2.22
CA LEU A 335 -4.03 -4.29 -3.08
C LEU A 335 -4.19 -5.63 -3.80
N SER A 336 -4.89 -6.60 -3.19
CA SER A 336 -5.11 -7.93 -3.75
C SER A 336 -5.91 -7.90 -5.05
N LEU A 337 -6.98 -7.10 -5.10
CA LEU A 337 -7.88 -7.07 -6.25
C LEU A 337 -7.17 -6.55 -7.51
N GLY A 338 -6.35 -5.50 -7.36
CA GLY A 338 -5.53 -5.00 -8.47
C GLY A 338 -4.53 -6.04 -8.96
N GLY A 339 -3.87 -6.74 -8.03
CA GLY A 339 -2.95 -7.83 -8.37
C GLY A 339 -3.62 -8.96 -9.11
N LEU A 340 -4.82 -9.39 -8.69
CA LEU A 340 -5.59 -10.44 -9.37
C LEU A 340 -6.01 -10.05 -10.79
N VAL A 341 -6.31 -8.78 -11.02
CA VAL A 341 -6.69 -8.27 -12.35
C VAL A 341 -5.48 -7.98 -13.23
N SER A 342 -4.29 -7.80 -12.64
CA SER A 342 -3.07 -7.41 -13.37
C SER A 342 -2.75 -8.30 -14.58
N PRO A 343 -2.79 -9.65 -14.54
CA PRO A 343 -2.53 -10.49 -15.73
C PRO A 343 -3.55 -10.27 -16.87
N LEU A 344 -4.80 -9.95 -16.53
CA LEU A 344 -5.80 -9.61 -17.53
C LEU A 344 -5.45 -8.30 -18.23
N LEU A 345 -5.02 -7.28 -17.47
CA LEU A 345 -4.53 -6.03 -18.05
C LEU A 345 -3.30 -6.26 -18.94
N GLY A 346 -2.38 -7.15 -18.52
CA GLY A 346 -1.23 -7.56 -19.31
C GLY A 346 -1.63 -8.23 -20.62
N SER A 347 -2.60 -9.13 -20.60
CA SER A 347 -3.13 -9.77 -21.80
C SER A 347 -3.78 -8.77 -22.76
N ILE A 348 -4.41 -7.72 -22.25
CA ILE A 348 -4.95 -6.62 -23.07
C ILE A 348 -3.80 -5.80 -23.65
N ALA A 349 -2.74 -5.53 -22.87
CA ALA A 349 -1.57 -4.83 -23.37
C ALA A 349 -0.88 -5.58 -24.52
N ASP A 350 -0.75 -6.91 -24.41
CA ASP A 350 -0.15 -7.77 -25.46
C ASP A 350 -1.00 -7.81 -26.74
N ARG A 351 -2.34 -7.87 -26.61
CA ARG A 351 -3.26 -8.06 -27.76
C ARG A 351 -3.67 -6.75 -28.42
N ALA A 352 -3.73 -5.68 -27.68
CA ALA A 352 -4.16 -4.37 -28.17
C ALA A 352 -3.06 -3.31 -28.01
N SER A 353 -2.91 -2.75 -26.80
CA SER A 353 -1.85 -1.79 -26.47
C SER A 353 -1.85 -1.47 -24.98
N ILE A 354 -0.74 -0.92 -24.46
CA ILE A 354 -0.70 -0.39 -23.10
C ILE A 354 -1.60 0.86 -22.98
N GLN A 355 -1.78 1.63 -24.03
CA GLN A 355 -2.74 2.74 -24.06
C GLN A 355 -4.17 2.27 -23.74
N SER A 356 -4.59 1.13 -24.28
CA SER A 356 -5.90 0.53 -23.98
C SER A 356 -6.05 0.17 -22.51
N VAL A 357 -4.97 -0.27 -21.85
CA VAL A 357 -4.97 -0.52 -20.41
C VAL A 357 -5.29 0.76 -19.64
N PHE A 358 -4.64 1.89 -19.98
CA PHE A 358 -4.92 3.18 -19.30
C PHE A 358 -6.36 3.65 -19.57
N MET A 359 -6.91 3.40 -20.75
CA MET A 359 -8.32 3.73 -21.02
C MET A 359 -9.30 2.89 -20.19
N ILE A 360 -9.00 1.61 -20.00
CA ILE A 360 -9.78 0.74 -19.11
C ILE A 360 -9.66 1.21 -17.65
N VAL A 361 -8.46 1.54 -17.19
CA VAL A 361 -8.22 2.10 -15.85
C VAL A 361 -9.01 3.40 -15.66
N ALA A 362 -9.01 4.30 -16.65
CA ALA A 362 -9.79 5.53 -16.61
C ALA A 362 -11.30 5.24 -16.51
N ALA A 363 -11.81 4.28 -17.29
CA ALA A 363 -13.21 3.87 -17.24
C ALA A 363 -13.58 3.28 -15.86
N LEU A 364 -12.72 2.46 -15.27
CA LEU A 364 -12.90 1.92 -13.93
C LEU A 364 -12.90 3.02 -12.85
N LEU A 365 -12.01 4.02 -12.96
CA LEU A 365 -12.00 5.16 -12.06
C LEU A 365 -13.28 6.00 -12.20
N MET A 366 -13.80 6.18 -13.42
CA MET A 366 -15.10 6.83 -13.63
C MET A 366 -16.25 6.00 -13.06
N ALA A 367 -16.20 4.67 -13.16
CA ALA A 367 -17.17 3.80 -12.48
C ALA A 367 -17.08 3.97 -10.95
N GLY A 368 -15.87 4.00 -10.37
CA GLY A 368 -15.65 4.31 -8.95
C GLY A 368 -16.20 5.68 -8.56
N PHE A 369 -15.97 6.70 -9.39
CA PHE A 369 -16.57 8.02 -9.22
C PHE A 369 -18.11 7.95 -9.18
N ALA A 370 -18.72 7.29 -10.15
CA ALA A 370 -20.17 7.13 -10.21
C ALA A 370 -20.72 6.34 -8.99
N LEU A 371 -20.05 5.23 -8.62
CA LEU A 371 -20.43 4.45 -7.44
C LEU A 371 -20.31 5.27 -6.14
N SER A 372 -19.40 6.24 -6.08
CA SER A 372 -19.24 7.10 -4.89
C SER A 372 -20.49 7.91 -4.54
N PHE A 373 -21.43 8.10 -5.48
CA PHE A 373 -22.69 8.79 -5.22
C PHE A 373 -23.70 7.95 -4.45
N VAL A 374 -23.54 6.62 -4.44
CA VAL A 374 -24.34 5.71 -3.61
C VAL A 374 -23.92 5.78 -2.14
N LEU A 375 -22.68 6.19 -1.87
CA LEU A 375 -22.16 6.32 -0.51
C LEU A 375 -22.83 7.46 0.23
N LYS A 376 -23.10 7.26 1.52
CA LYS A 376 -23.71 8.26 2.40
C LYS A 376 -22.73 8.65 3.49
N GLU A 377 -22.71 9.95 3.81
CA GLU A 377 -21.94 10.46 4.95
C GLU A 377 -22.54 9.87 6.22
N ARG A 378 -21.70 9.22 7.03
CA ARG A 378 -22.08 8.71 8.33
C ARG A 378 -21.11 9.24 9.35
N ARG A 379 -21.56 10.09 10.27
CA ARG A 379 -20.72 10.59 11.37
C ARG A 379 -20.46 9.46 12.35
N PRO A 380 -19.25 9.29 12.86
CA PRO A 380 -19.03 8.45 14.04
C PRO A 380 -19.97 8.94 15.14
N GLY A 381 -20.70 8.03 15.78
CA GLY A 381 -21.49 8.41 16.95
C GLY A 381 -20.56 9.04 17.97
N SER A 382 -20.87 10.25 18.44
CA SER A 382 -20.18 10.82 19.59
C SER A 382 -20.20 9.78 20.70
N PRO A 383 -19.07 9.49 21.37
CA PRO A 383 -19.13 8.68 22.58
C PRO A 383 -20.17 9.34 23.49
N GLN A 384 -21.22 8.64 23.82
CA GLN A 384 -22.05 9.08 24.93
C GLN A 384 -21.14 8.99 26.15
N ILE A 385 -20.65 10.16 26.60
CA ILE A 385 -20.09 10.29 27.94
C ILE A 385 -21.28 9.84 28.82
N PRO A 386 -21.17 8.74 29.59
CA PRO A 386 -22.21 8.39 30.52
C PRO A 386 -22.44 9.64 31.36
N GLU A 387 -23.66 10.16 31.37
CA GLU A 387 -24.00 11.17 32.37
C GLU A 387 -23.57 10.62 33.73
N PRO A 388 -22.82 11.39 34.54
CA PRO A 388 -22.47 10.95 35.87
C PRO A 388 -23.82 10.63 36.52
N GLN A 389 -24.05 9.34 36.80
CA GLN A 389 -25.13 8.94 37.67
C GLN A 389 -24.81 9.59 39.03
N ILE A 390 -25.35 10.78 39.26
CA ILE A 390 -25.41 11.36 40.57
C ILE A 390 -26.26 10.39 41.34
N GLN A 391 -25.58 9.51 42.10
CA GLN A 391 -26.27 8.61 43.01
C GLN A 391 -27.03 9.52 43.98
N ALA A 392 -28.36 9.43 43.91
CA ALA A 392 -29.30 10.13 44.77
C ALA A 392 -29.06 9.87 46.28
N THR A 393 -28.08 9.06 46.61
CA THR A 393 -27.70 8.66 48.00
C THR A 393 -26.84 9.70 48.73
N GLU A 394 -26.36 10.75 48.09
CA GLU A 394 -25.52 11.75 48.75
C GLU A 394 -26.29 13.02 49.17
N LEU A 395 -27.52 13.19 48.64
CA LEU A 395 -28.38 14.32 49.02
C LEU A 395 -29.16 14.09 50.31
N ASP A 396 -29.35 12.82 50.75
CA ASP A 396 -30.02 12.50 52.04
C ASP A 396 -29.11 12.60 53.26
N ARG A 397 -27.79 12.75 53.08
CA ARG A 397 -26.85 12.89 54.21
C ARG A 397 -26.54 14.31 54.67
N ILE A 398 -27.13 15.31 54.01
CA ILE A 398 -26.92 16.74 54.35
C ILE A 398 -28.10 17.29 55.17
N HIS A 399 -29.16 16.52 55.34
CA HIS A 399 -30.35 16.93 56.07
C HIS A 399 -30.63 16.11 57.35
N GLU A 400 -29.67 15.34 57.87
CA GLU A 400 -29.62 14.84 59.21
C GLU A 400 -28.43 15.53 59.95
#